data_3c75bfaf415b0545b2af27d60dfe2598
#
_entry.id   3c75bfaf415b0545b2af27d60dfe2598
#
_cell.length_a   1.000
_cell.length_b   1.000
_cell.length_c   1.000
_cell.angle_alpha   90.00
_cell.angle_beta   90.00
_cell.angle_gamma   90.00
#
_symmetry.space_group_name_H-M   'P 1'
#
loop_
_entity.id
_entity.type
_entity.pdbx_description
1 polymer ?
#
loop_
_entity_poly.entity_id
_entity_poly.type
_entity_poly.pdbx_seq_one_letter_code
_entity_poly.pdbx_strand_id
1 'polypeptide(L)'
;MDRFGSDKPDTRFGLELFDIGDIILQSEFKIVRDTLENGGIVRGIRIPGGAKFSRKDIDDITKLAVSFGAKALANIIYNEDGTAKSPVLKFVTEEQAQAIKERAGAEDGDIIFFVADKPKLVYDIMGRLRLYFGKRLDLIDESKHNLLWVVDFPMFEWSDEEGRFM
;
A
#
# COMPACT_ATOMS: atom_id res chain seq x y z
N MET A 1 5.64 -10.46 5.27
CA MET A 1 4.54 -10.04 4.38
C MET A 1 4.08 -8.61 4.71
N ASP A 2 3.66 -8.33 5.94
CA ASP A 2 3.03 -7.05 6.34
C ASP A 2 3.82 -5.78 6.00
N ARG A 3 5.14 -5.80 6.17
CA ARG A 3 6.00 -4.63 5.92
C ARG A 3 6.40 -4.44 4.45
N PHE A 4 6.44 -5.51 3.65
CA PHE A 4 7.08 -5.46 2.33
C PHE A 4 6.22 -6.06 1.20
N GLY A 5 5.10 -6.73 1.52
CA GLY A 5 4.24 -7.41 0.55
C GLY A 5 4.90 -8.61 -0.13
N SER A 6 5.99 -9.15 0.45
CA SER A 6 6.74 -10.27 -0.12
C SER A 6 7.44 -11.06 0.98
N ASP A 7 7.63 -12.36 0.75
CA ASP A 7 8.49 -13.26 1.51
C ASP A 7 9.98 -13.15 1.12
N LYS A 8 10.28 -12.43 0.04
CA LYS A 8 11.62 -12.16 -0.48
C LYS A 8 11.86 -10.66 -0.63
N PRO A 9 11.78 -9.87 0.47
CA PRO A 9 11.81 -8.43 0.38
C PRO A 9 13.21 -7.90 0.02
N ASP A 10 13.25 -6.94 -0.89
CA ASP A 10 14.43 -6.11 -1.05
C ASP A 10 14.46 -5.06 0.08
N THR A 11 15.38 -5.20 1.02
CA THR A 11 15.50 -4.31 2.18
C THR A 11 16.59 -3.25 2.02
N ARG A 12 17.17 -3.10 0.81
CA ARG A 12 18.19 -2.07 0.51
C ARG A 12 17.60 -0.65 0.50
N PHE A 13 16.28 -0.53 0.47
CA PHE A 13 15.53 0.73 0.53
C PHE A 13 14.34 0.62 1.48
N GLY A 14 13.83 1.76 1.94
CA GLY A 14 12.68 1.86 2.80
C GLY A 14 11.35 1.55 2.07
N LEU A 15 10.37 2.44 2.15
CA LEU A 15 9.03 2.31 1.59
C LEU A 15 8.28 1.09 2.16
N GLU A 16 8.26 0.99 3.48
CA GLU A 16 7.48 -0.05 4.15
C GLU A 16 5.98 0.17 3.96
N LEU A 17 5.24 -0.93 3.92
CA LEU A 17 3.79 -0.90 3.88
C LEU A 17 3.25 -0.57 5.28
N PHE A 18 2.12 0.11 5.32
CA PHE A 18 1.39 0.41 6.56
C PHE A 18 -0.06 -0.06 6.48
N ASP A 19 -0.66 -0.26 7.64
CA ASP A 19 -2.05 -0.68 7.79
C ASP A 19 -2.92 0.48 8.28
N ILE A 20 -4.07 0.68 7.63
CA ILE A 20 -5.09 1.65 8.03
C ILE A 20 -6.48 1.01 8.18
N GLY A 21 -6.55 -0.32 8.24
CA GLY A 21 -7.80 -1.06 8.27
C GLY A 21 -8.67 -0.67 9.46
N ASP A 22 -8.09 -0.49 10.65
CA ASP A 22 -8.78 -0.07 11.86
C ASP A 22 -9.41 1.33 11.75
N ILE A 23 -8.75 2.26 11.04
CA ILE A 23 -9.25 3.61 10.81
C ILE A 23 -10.42 3.57 9.80
N ILE A 24 -10.24 2.83 8.71
CA ILE A 24 -11.24 2.72 7.64
C ILE A 24 -12.50 1.98 8.10
N LEU A 25 -12.39 0.99 8.99
CA LEU A 25 -13.55 0.31 9.58
C LEU A 25 -14.52 1.28 10.29
N GLN A 26 -14.01 2.36 10.82
CA GLN A 26 -14.79 3.40 11.51
C GLN A 26 -15.25 4.52 10.58
N SER A 27 -14.91 4.48 9.28
CA SER A 27 -15.24 5.50 8.30
C SER A 27 -16.54 5.21 7.54
N GLU A 28 -16.99 6.19 6.77
CA GLU A 28 -18.12 6.02 5.84
C GLU A 28 -17.71 5.41 4.48
N PHE A 29 -16.46 4.97 4.33
CA PHE A 29 -15.96 4.37 3.09
C PHE A 29 -16.45 2.92 2.95
N LYS A 30 -17.74 2.78 2.66
CA LYS A 30 -18.49 1.53 2.68
C LYS A 30 -17.81 0.39 1.88
N ILE A 31 -17.35 0.67 0.65
CA ILE A 31 -16.76 -0.37 -0.22
C ILE A 31 -15.54 -1.02 0.43
N VAL A 32 -14.68 -0.22 1.05
CA VAL A 32 -13.47 -0.73 1.72
C VAL A 32 -13.83 -1.40 3.04
N ARG A 33 -14.78 -0.82 3.78
CA ARG A 33 -15.28 -1.41 5.03
C ARG A 33 -15.90 -2.80 4.78
N ASP A 34 -16.77 -2.94 3.78
CA ASP A 34 -17.35 -4.22 3.40
C ASP A 34 -16.27 -5.26 3.04
N THR A 35 -15.18 -4.83 2.39
CA THR A 35 -14.03 -5.69 2.11
C THR A 35 -13.35 -6.18 3.39
N LEU A 36 -13.12 -5.27 4.35
CA LEU A 36 -12.51 -5.60 5.65
C LEU A 36 -13.40 -6.54 6.48
N GLU A 37 -14.71 -6.30 6.53
CA GLU A 37 -15.70 -7.13 7.23
C GLU A 37 -15.76 -8.55 6.66
N ASN A 38 -15.42 -8.73 5.38
CA ASN A 38 -15.33 -10.03 4.71
C ASN A 38 -13.92 -10.65 4.73
N GLY A 39 -13.06 -10.24 5.67
CA GLY A 39 -11.74 -10.82 5.87
C GLY A 39 -10.65 -10.29 4.92
N GLY A 40 -10.92 -9.21 4.20
CA GLY A 40 -9.92 -8.47 3.45
C GLY A 40 -9.01 -7.63 4.35
N ILE A 41 -8.00 -7.03 3.76
CA ILE A 41 -7.07 -6.10 4.43
C ILE A 41 -6.90 -4.83 3.61
N VAL A 42 -6.40 -3.78 4.25
CA VAL A 42 -5.92 -2.56 3.58
C VAL A 42 -4.43 -2.42 3.83
N ARG A 43 -3.67 -2.18 2.79
CA ARG A 43 -2.25 -1.82 2.91
C ARG A 43 -1.95 -0.61 2.05
N GLY A 44 -1.16 0.29 2.60
CA GLY A 44 -0.72 1.50 1.93
C GLY A 44 0.80 1.59 1.85
N ILE A 45 1.26 2.49 0.99
CA ILE A 45 2.66 2.85 0.83
C ILE A 45 2.77 4.37 0.72
N ARG A 46 3.72 4.96 1.46
CA ARG A 46 4.07 6.37 1.39
C ARG A 46 5.14 6.58 0.32
N ILE A 47 4.95 7.57 -0.51
CA ILE A 47 5.94 7.98 -1.50
C ILE A 47 6.40 9.40 -1.18
N PRO A 48 7.60 9.55 -0.61
CA PRO A 48 8.17 10.86 -0.28
C PRO A 48 8.29 11.75 -1.51
N GLY A 49 7.87 13.00 -1.39
CA GLY A 49 7.90 13.98 -2.48
C GLY A 49 6.95 13.66 -3.64
N GLY A 50 6.06 12.69 -3.49
CA GLY A 50 5.17 12.22 -4.56
C GLY A 50 3.98 13.15 -4.85
N ALA A 51 3.76 14.20 -4.07
CA ALA A 51 2.78 15.24 -4.41
C ALA A 51 3.10 15.94 -5.76
N LYS A 52 4.36 15.86 -6.21
CA LYS A 52 4.81 16.37 -7.52
C LYS A 52 4.38 15.51 -8.70
N PHE A 53 3.82 14.33 -8.47
CA PHE A 53 3.34 13.49 -9.55
C PHE A 53 2.21 14.18 -10.30
N SER A 54 2.34 14.20 -11.63
CA SER A 54 1.27 14.69 -12.48
C SER A 54 0.05 13.78 -12.43
N ARG A 55 -1.11 14.28 -12.83
CA ARG A 55 -2.31 13.45 -12.98
C ARG A 55 -2.06 12.23 -13.86
N LYS A 56 -1.27 12.40 -14.95
CA LYS A 56 -0.89 11.31 -15.82
C LYS A 56 -0.04 10.25 -15.10
N ASP A 57 0.91 10.67 -14.26
CA ASP A 57 1.70 9.73 -13.46
C ASP A 57 0.82 8.89 -12.54
N ILE A 58 -0.12 9.53 -11.86
CA ILE A 58 -1.07 8.84 -10.96
C ILE A 58 -1.96 7.88 -11.74
N ASP A 59 -2.45 8.28 -12.91
CA ASP A 59 -3.24 7.42 -13.80
C ASP A 59 -2.43 6.20 -14.29
N ASP A 60 -1.16 6.39 -14.64
CA ASP A 60 -0.28 5.31 -15.10
C ASP A 60 0.08 4.35 -13.95
N ILE A 61 0.31 4.86 -12.74
CA ILE A 61 0.49 4.04 -11.53
C ILE A 61 -0.77 3.24 -11.23
N THR A 62 -1.94 3.86 -11.38
CA THR A 62 -3.23 3.19 -11.17
C THR A 62 -3.43 2.06 -12.19
N LYS A 63 -3.13 2.29 -13.47
CA LYS A 63 -3.17 1.25 -14.51
C LYS A 63 -2.21 0.11 -14.21
N LEU A 64 -1.01 0.44 -13.72
CA LEU A 64 -0.03 -0.56 -13.30
C LEU A 64 -0.58 -1.43 -12.15
N ALA A 65 -1.17 -0.82 -11.11
CA ALA A 65 -1.80 -1.56 -10.03
C ALA A 65 -2.94 -2.46 -10.52
N VAL A 66 -3.78 -1.97 -11.45
CA VAL A 66 -4.84 -2.75 -12.08
C VAL A 66 -4.27 -3.93 -12.87
N SER A 67 -3.14 -3.76 -13.56
CA SER A 67 -2.47 -4.86 -14.26
C SER A 67 -1.94 -5.95 -13.32
N PHE A 68 -1.73 -5.62 -12.04
CA PHE A 68 -1.37 -6.56 -10.97
C PHE A 68 -2.61 -7.19 -10.30
N GLY A 69 -3.83 -6.80 -10.71
CA GLY A 69 -5.09 -7.35 -10.23
C GLY A 69 -5.86 -6.43 -9.27
N ALA A 70 -5.39 -5.20 -9.01
CA ALA A 70 -6.16 -4.26 -8.19
C ALA A 70 -7.48 -3.88 -8.86
N LYS A 71 -8.58 -3.87 -8.10
CA LYS A 71 -9.85 -3.31 -8.55
C LYS A 71 -9.80 -1.78 -8.62
N ALA A 72 -9.07 -1.18 -7.68
CA ALA A 72 -8.83 0.25 -7.60
C ALA A 72 -7.54 0.51 -6.81
N LEU A 73 -6.89 1.64 -7.08
CA LEU A 73 -5.79 2.18 -6.29
C LEU A 73 -6.24 3.54 -5.73
N ALA A 74 -6.43 3.62 -4.44
CA ALA A 74 -6.75 4.86 -3.78
C ALA A 74 -5.47 5.64 -3.47
N ASN A 75 -5.57 6.98 -3.42
CA ASN A 75 -4.43 7.82 -3.04
C ASN A 75 -4.89 9.04 -2.23
N ILE A 76 -3.98 9.57 -1.41
CA ILE A 76 -4.12 10.87 -0.75
C ILE A 76 -2.83 11.65 -1.02
N ILE A 77 -2.96 12.83 -1.58
CA ILE A 77 -1.87 13.76 -1.85
C ILE A 77 -1.84 14.78 -0.71
N TYR A 78 -0.70 14.92 -0.05
CA TYR A 78 -0.45 15.96 0.94
C TYR A 78 0.37 17.07 0.27
N ASN A 79 -0.28 18.18 -0.01
CA ASN A 79 0.37 19.31 -0.67
C ASN A 79 1.36 20.02 0.26
N GLU A 80 2.33 20.76 -0.29
CA GLU A 80 3.33 21.52 0.45
C GLU A 80 2.71 22.65 1.32
N ASP A 81 1.47 23.06 1.03
CA ASP A 81 0.71 24.05 1.80
C ASP A 81 -0.06 23.47 3.00
N GLY A 82 0.15 22.18 3.30
CA GLY A 82 -0.50 21.45 4.38
C GLY A 82 -1.92 20.94 4.03
N THR A 83 -2.42 21.20 2.83
CA THR A 83 -3.74 20.70 2.39
C THR A 83 -3.63 19.26 1.90
N ALA A 84 -4.69 18.47 2.11
CA ALA A 84 -4.79 17.13 1.57
C ALA A 84 -5.82 17.07 0.44
N LYS A 85 -5.53 16.31 -0.60
CA LYS A 85 -6.40 16.11 -1.76
C LYS A 85 -6.60 14.64 -2.06
N SER A 86 -7.86 14.19 -2.02
CA SER A 86 -8.25 12.83 -2.38
C SER A 86 -9.77 12.71 -2.49
N PRO A 87 -10.28 11.85 -3.39
CA PRO A 87 -11.68 11.45 -3.36
C PRO A 87 -12.07 10.71 -2.06
N VAL A 88 -11.11 10.07 -1.41
CA VAL A 88 -11.32 9.28 -0.17
C VAL A 88 -11.67 10.18 1.02
N LEU A 89 -11.17 11.42 1.05
CA LEU A 89 -11.41 12.36 2.14
C LEU A 89 -12.89 12.71 2.34
N LYS A 90 -13.74 12.43 1.35
CA LYS A 90 -15.21 12.59 1.48
C LYS A 90 -15.86 11.55 2.40
N PHE A 91 -15.17 10.46 2.69
CA PHE A 91 -15.66 9.30 3.44
C PHE A 91 -15.01 9.15 4.81
N VAL A 92 -14.09 10.03 5.16
CA VAL A 92 -13.36 10.03 6.43
C VAL A 92 -13.51 11.38 7.11
N THR A 93 -13.53 11.37 8.45
CA THR A 93 -13.51 12.62 9.23
C THR A 93 -12.11 13.24 9.21
N GLU A 94 -11.99 14.51 9.63
CA GLU A 94 -10.68 15.16 9.76
C GLU A 94 -9.75 14.41 10.70
N GLU A 95 -10.30 13.90 11.83
CA GLU A 95 -9.54 13.08 12.78
C GLU A 95 -9.02 11.79 12.15
N GLN A 96 -9.86 11.10 11.36
CA GLN A 96 -9.46 9.90 10.63
C GLN A 96 -8.42 10.22 9.55
N ALA A 97 -8.57 11.32 8.83
CA ALA A 97 -7.61 11.75 7.83
C ALA A 97 -6.24 12.06 8.47
N GLN A 98 -6.24 12.71 9.64
CA GLN A 98 -5.03 12.96 10.41
C GLN A 98 -4.39 11.65 10.92
N ALA A 99 -5.21 10.73 11.43
CA ALA A 99 -4.73 9.41 11.88
C ALA A 99 -4.11 8.60 10.74
N ILE A 100 -4.66 8.68 9.52
CA ILE A 100 -4.07 8.08 8.32
C ILE A 100 -2.70 8.71 8.00
N LYS A 101 -2.60 10.04 8.05
CA LYS A 101 -1.34 10.77 7.82
C LYS A 101 -0.26 10.33 8.79
N GLU A 102 -0.58 10.28 10.08
CA GLU A 102 0.33 9.86 11.15
C GLU A 102 0.74 8.39 11.00
N ARG A 103 -0.21 7.50 10.74
CA ARG A 103 0.04 6.06 10.54
C ARG A 103 0.95 5.80 9.35
N ALA A 104 0.80 6.55 8.28
CA ALA A 104 1.66 6.51 7.11
C ALA A 104 3.02 7.18 7.33
N GLY A 105 3.18 7.96 8.39
CA GLY A 105 4.32 8.84 8.58
C GLY A 105 4.45 9.87 7.46
N ALA A 106 3.33 10.27 6.85
CA ALA A 106 3.35 11.16 5.70
C ALA A 106 3.60 12.61 6.10
N GLU A 107 4.38 13.30 5.30
CA GLU A 107 4.72 14.71 5.43
C GLU A 107 4.10 15.52 4.28
N ASP A 108 4.14 16.85 4.42
CA ASP A 108 3.70 17.72 3.35
C ASP A 108 4.63 17.55 2.13
N GLY A 109 4.04 17.45 0.95
CA GLY A 109 4.75 17.10 -0.29
C GLY A 109 4.70 15.60 -0.64
N ASP A 110 4.10 14.75 0.19
CA ASP A 110 4.02 13.32 -0.05
C ASP A 110 2.72 12.89 -0.73
N ILE A 111 2.72 11.70 -1.27
CA ILE A 111 1.51 10.97 -1.66
C ILE A 111 1.51 9.60 -0.99
N ILE A 112 0.35 9.15 -0.56
CA ILE A 112 0.14 7.77 -0.16
C ILE A 112 -0.77 7.07 -1.17
N PHE A 113 -0.47 5.81 -1.43
CA PHE A 113 -1.34 4.91 -2.19
C PHE A 113 -1.76 3.75 -1.30
N PHE A 114 -2.99 3.26 -1.48
CA PHE A 114 -3.44 2.08 -0.76
C PHE A 114 -4.46 1.26 -1.56
N VAL A 115 -4.48 -0.02 -1.25
CA VAL A 115 -5.36 -1.03 -1.86
C VAL A 115 -6.08 -1.79 -0.77
N ALA A 116 -7.35 -2.15 -1.02
CA ALA A 116 -8.17 -3.00 -0.18
C ALA A 116 -8.69 -4.19 -1.00
N ASP A 117 -8.36 -5.38 -0.59
CA ASP A 117 -8.89 -6.64 -1.15
C ASP A 117 -8.47 -7.83 -0.25
N LYS A 118 -8.57 -9.06 -0.77
CA LYS A 118 -8.09 -10.26 -0.09
C LYS A 118 -6.57 -10.15 0.25
N PRO A 119 -6.11 -10.66 1.40
CA PRO A 119 -4.73 -10.48 1.86
C PRO A 119 -3.66 -10.83 0.82
N LYS A 120 -3.76 -12.02 0.21
CA LYS A 120 -2.79 -12.49 -0.80
C LYS A 120 -2.64 -11.50 -1.97
N LEU A 121 -3.77 -10.99 -2.46
CA LEU A 121 -3.79 -10.05 -3.58
C LEU A 121 -3.23 -8.69 -3.18
N VAL A 122 -3.60 -8.18 -2.01
CA VAL A 122 -3.09 -6.89 -1.50
C VAL A 122 -1.58 -6.93 -1.34
N TYR A 123 -1.03 -7.99 -0.76
CA TYR A 123 0.42 -8.13 -0.60
C TYR A 123 1.14 -8.22 -1.95
N ASP A 124 0.63 -8.99 -2.91
CA ASP A 124 1.24 -9.09 -4.24
C ASP A 124 1.25 -7.73 -4.96
N ILE A 125 0.12 -7.03 -4.99
CA ILE A 125 0.01 -5.70 -5.61
C ILE A 125 0.96 -4.71 -4.95
N MET A 126 0.91 -4.61 -3.62
CA MET A 126 1.68 -3.60 -2.89
C MET A 126 3.18 -3.91 -2.89
N GLY A 127 3.56 -5.18 -2.85
CA GLY A 127 4.96 -5.59 -2.99
C GLY A 127 5.53 -5.23 -4.36
N ARG A 128 4.78 -5.44 -5.44
CA ARG A 128 5.18 -5.04 -6.80
C ARG A 128 5.24 -3.51 -6.96
N LEU A 129 4.26 -2.79 -6.42
CA LEU A 129 4.28 -1.31 -6.42
C LEU A 129 5.48 -0.77 -5.63
N ARG A 130 5.79 -1.38 -4.49
CA ARG A 130 6.97 -1.03 -3.69
C ARG A 130 8.26 -1.13 -4.51
N LEU A 131 8.47 -2.25 -5.20
CA LEU A 131 9.63 -2.43 -6.08
C LEU A 131 9.65 -1.45 -7.25
N TYR A 132 8.49 -1.18 -7.85
CA TYR A 132 8.36 -0.18 -8.90
C TYR A 132 8.80 1.20 -8.40
N PHE A 133 8.34 1.64 -7.24
CA PHE A 133 8.73 2.93 -6.66
C PHE A 133 10.20 2.94 -6.23
N GLY A 134 10.72 1.85 -5.68
CA GLY A 134 12.13 1.72 -5.36
C GLY A 134 13.04 1.98 -6.56
N LYS A 135 12.66 1.44 -7.73
CA LYS A 135 13.37 1.68 -8.99
C LYS A 135 13.12 3.09 -9.56
N ARG A 136 11.84 3.52 -9.59
CA ARG A 136 11.46 4.81 -10.17
C ARG A 136 12.09 6.00 -9.46
N LEU A 137 12.27 5.89 -8.15
CA LEU A 137 12.84 6.94 -7.29
C LEU A 137 14.33 6.76 -7.03
N ASP A 138 14.98 5.78 -7.71
CA ASP A 138 16.41 5.49 -7.59
C ASP A 138 16.85 5.25 -6.12
N LEU A 139 16.00 4.53 -5.36
CA LEU A 139 16.25 4.25 -3.94
C LEU A 139 17.07 2.99 -3.70
N ILE A 140 17.26 2.16 -4.74
CA ILE A 140 17.93 0.87 -4.64
C ILE A 140 19.43 1.08 -4.84
N ASP A 141 20.19 0.99 -3.75
CA ASP A 141 21.64 0.99 -3.83
C ASP A 141 22.15 -0.41 -4.22
N GLU A 142 22.49 -0.60 -5.49
CA GLU A 142 22.94 -1.89 -6.03
C GLU A 142 24.28 -2.35 -5.49
N SER A 143 25.06 -1.47 -4.83
CA SER A 143 26.31 -1.83 -4.18
C SER A 143 26.10 -2.52 -2.83
N LYS A 144 24.89 -2.44 -2.26
CA LYS A 144 24.54 -3.02 -0.96
C LYS A 144 23.96 -4.42 -1.09
N HIS A 145 24.33 -5.26 -0.16
CA HIS A 145 23.76 -6.59 0.05
C HIS A 145 23.21 -6.68 1.47
N ASN A 146 21.89 -6.77 1.60
CA ASN A 146 21.23 -6.94 2.89
C ASN A 146 20.78 -8.38 3.05
N LEU A 147 21.45 -9.12 3.92
CA LEU A 147 21.03 -10.46 4.30
C LEU A 147 19.96 -10.37 5.39
N LEU A 148 18.94 -11.20 5.28
CA LEU A 148 17.86 -11.27 6.27
C LEU A 148 17.42 -12.72 6.49
N TRP A 149 16.81 -12.97 7.63
CA TRP A 149 16.12 -14.20 7.92
C TRP A 149 14.62 -14.01 7.74
N VAL A 150 14.00 -14.91 7.02
CA VAL A 150 12.55 -15.04 6.97
C VAL A 150 12.16 -16.06 8.03
N VAL A 151 11.42 -15.62 9.05
CA VAL A 151 10.90 -16.46 10.13
C VAL A 151 9.41 -16.71 9.94
N ASP A 152 8.89 -17.71 10.62
CA ASP A 152 7.47 -18.10 10.55
C ASP A 152 6.99 -18.40 9.12
N PHE A 153 7.90 -18.91 8.28
CA PHE A 153 7.56 -19.33 6.93
C PHE A 153 6.61 -20.52 6.99
N PRO A 154 5.41 -20.43 6.37
CA PRO A 154 4.45 -21.52 6.43
C PRO A 154 5.03 -22.76 5.73
N MET A 155 4.93 -23.92 6.40
CA MET A 155 5.36 -25.20 5.81
C MET A 155 4.40 -25.64 4.69
N PHE A 156 3.13 -25.23 4.78
CA PHE A 156 2.09 -25.58 3.83
C PHE A 156 1.32 -24.34 3.41
N GLU A 157 0.95 -24.26 2.13
CA GLU A 157 0.06 -23.25 1.58
C GLU A 157 -1.25 -23.92 1.12
N TRP A 158 -2.39 -23.25 1.34
CA TRP A 158 -3.66 -23.74 0.83
C TRP A 158 -3.73 -23.53 -0.68
N SER A 159 -3.98 -24.60 -1.43
CA SER A 159 -4.25 -24.56 -2.86
C SER A 159 -5.75 -24.53 -3.11
N ASP A 160 -6.26 -23.45 -3.69
CA ASP A 160 -7.67 -23.34 -4.09
C ASP A 160 -8.01 -24.31 -5.24
N GLU A 161 -7.03 -24.64 -6.09
CA GLU A 161 -7.21 -25.59 -7.21
C GLU A 161 -7.34 -27.02 -6.73
N GLU A 162 -6.48 -27.41 -5.74
CA GLU A 162 -6.45 -28.77 -5.21
C GLU A 162 -7.38 -28.95 -4.00
N GLY A 163 -7.90 -27.87 -3.42
CA GLY A 163 -8.74 -27.89 -2.23
C GLY A 163 -8.06 -28.50 -0.99
N ARG A 164 -6.71 -28.35 -0.88
CA ARG A 164 -5.91 -28.93 0.20
C ARG A 164 -4.66 -28.10 0.48
N PHE A 165 -4.04 -28.36 1.61
CA PHE A 165 -2.69 -27.87 1.90
C PHE A 165 -1.63 -28.61 1.07
N MET A 166 -0.69 -27.87 0.50
CA MET A 166 0.46 -28.38 -0.27
C MET A 166 1.76 -27.91 0.32
#